data_0fb299773078b047d62c6116bcab679f
#
_entry.id   0fb299773078b047d62c6116bcab679f
#
_cell.length_a   1.000
_cell.length_b   1.000
_cell.length_c   1.000
_cell.angle_alpha   90.00
_cell.angle_beta   90.00
_cell.angle_gamma   90.00
#
_symmetry.space_group_name_H-M   'P 1'
#
loop_
_entity.id
_entity.type
_entity.pdbx_description
1 polymer ?
#
loop_
_entity_poly.entity_id
_entity_poly.type
_entity_poly.pdbx_seq_one_letter_code
_entity_poly.pdbx_strand_id
1 'polypeptide(L)'
;MIDTEGLTKKFHDLTAVDNLTLHVDDGEVFGLLGPNGAGKTTVVRMLCCLISKTSGSGKIGNYDISIKEDSLKIRKIIGFVSDNVGLSENLTAYDNLDFFARMYDFPESQRKANIQRFLEMLGLWDKRNVLAGTFSKGMKQKLAIARALIHEPQVIFMDEPTANLDPEASKTVRDFILKLKKEKKTIFLNTHNLDEAQRICDKVAILNSSLRAIGTPQELEKSVSGRKTIIGLEQQANDVVLKALKNLALKNLSNEGNTVTFSVEDPDKENSPVVAAIVQAGGHVKSINVV
;
A
#
# COMPACT_ATOMS: atom_id res chain seq x y z
N MET A 1 6.09 -11.28 12.42
CA MET A 1 5.03 -10.59 13.21
C MET A 1 3.61 -10.89 12.72
N ILE A 2 3.37 -10.93 11.42
CA ILE A 2 2.06 -11.31 10.85
C ILE A 2 2.27 -12.49 9.95
N ASP A 3 1.45 -13.55 10.13
CA ASP A 3 1.51 -14.76 9.33
C ASP A 3 0.11 -15.13 8.85
N THR A 4 -0.03 -15.46 7.56
CA THR A 4 -1.25 -16.04 7.00
C THR A 4 -0.93 -17.25 6.14
N GLU A 5 -1.79 -18.26 6.20
CA GLU A 5 -1.67 -19.47 5.40
C GLU A 5 -3.04 -19.83 4.82
N GLY A 6 -3.16 -19.73 3.51
CA GLY A 6 -4.40 -19.99 2.79
C GLY A 6 -5.60 -19.16 3.23
N LEU A 7 -5.35 -17.94 3.79
CA LEU A 7 -6.40 -17.09 4.36
C LEU A 7 -7.42 -16.71 3.30
N THR A 8 -8.68 -17.09 3.53
CA THR A 8 -9.76 -16.93 2.54
C THR A 8 -10.98 -16.27 3.19
N LYS A 9 -11.62 -15.35 2.44
CA LYS A 9 -12.90 -14.74 2.81
C LYS A 9 -13.88 -14.79 1.66
N LYS A 10 -15.02 -15.42 1.91
CA LYS A 10 -16.18 -15.42 1.01
C LYS A 10 -17.34 -14.67 1.65
N PHE A 11 -18.03 -13.89 0.85
CA PHE A 11 -19.29 -13.23 1.16
C PHE A 11 -20.33 -13.74 0.15
N HIS A 12 -21.21 -14.63 0.57
CA HIS A 12 -22.11 -15.33 -0.35
C HIS A 12 -21.34 -15.92 -1.55
N ASP A 13 -21.65 -15.49 -2.76
CA ASP A 13 -21.01 -15.96 -4.00
C ASP A 13 -19.71 -15.23 -4.34
N LEU A 14 -19.37 -14.15 -3.61
CA LEU A 14 -18.16 -13.37 -3.86
C LEU A 14 -16.99 -13.88 -3.01
N THR A 15 -15.93 -14.33 -3.65
CA THR A 15 -14.65 -14.58 -2.98
C THR A 15 -13.83 -13.29 -2.97
N ALA A 16 -13.85 -12.59 -1.84
CA ALA A 16 -13.15 -11.31 -1.68
C ALA A 16 -11.64 -11.46 -1.46
N VAL A 17 -11.23 -12.53 -0.77
CA VAL A 17 -9.83 -12.93 -0.58
C VAL A 17 -9.74 -14.43 -0.79
N ASP A 18 -8.83 -14.87 -1.63
CA ASP A 18 -8.65 -16.27 -2.00
C ASP A 18 -7.22 -16.74 -1.73
N ASN A 19 -7.10 -17.71 -0.82
CA ASN A 19 -5.88 -18.46 -0.53
C ASN A 19 -4.63 -17.57 -0.28
N LEU A 20 -4.79 -16.50 0.52
CA LEU A 20 -3.70 -15.56 0.81
C LEU A 20 -2.70 -16.15 1.81
N THR A 21 -1.47 -16.36 1.35
CA THR A 21 -0.32 -16.74 2.19
C THR A 21 0.73 -15.65 2.12
N LEU A 22 1.04 -15.04 3.26
CA LEU A 22 2.07 -14.01 3.38
C LEU A 22 2.69 -14.01 4.79
N HIS A 23 3.89 -13.48 4.86
CA HIS A 23 4.64 -13.25 6.09
C HIS A 23 5.13 -11.81 6.16
N VAL A 24 5.00 -11.18 7.33
CA VAL A 24 5.53 -9.84 7.62
C VAL A 24 6.44 -9.92 8.83
N ASP A 25 7.67 -9.47 8.69
CA ASP A 25 8.67 -9.49 9.74
C ASP A 25 8.40 -8.41 10.82
N ASP A 26 9.04 -8.59 11.99
CA ASP A 26 8.98 -7.59 13.07
C ASP A 26 9.72 -6.31 12.62
N GLY A 27 9.07 -5.15 12.81
CA GLY A 27 9.63 -3.85 12.45
C GLY A 27 9.65 -3.56 10.94
N GLU A 28 9.01 -4.41 10.13
CA GLU A 28 8.87 -4.23 8.68
C GLU A 28 7.71 -3.29 8.34
N VAL A 29 7.88 -2.46 7.32
CA VAL A 29 6.79 -1.74 6.67
C VAL A 29 6.37 -2.52 5.43
N PHE A 30 5.24 -3.21 5.53
CA PHE A 30 4.70 -4.05 4.49
C PHE A 30 3.54 -3.37 3.77
N GLY A 31 3.60 -3.30 2.45
CA GLY A 31 2.56 -2.72 1.60
C GLY A 31 1.67 -3.80 0.97
N LEU A 32 0.35 -3.66 1.07
CA LEU A 32 -0.60 -4.46 0.30
C LEU A 32 -1.21 -3.59 -0.79
N LEU A 33 -0.76 -3.79 -2.02
CA LEU A 33 -1.19 -3.06 -3.21
C LEU A 33 -2.28 -3.79 -3.96
N GLY A 34 -3.14 -3.03 -4.62
CA GLY A 34 -4.15 -3.56 -5.54
C GLY A 34 -5.22 -2.54 -5.87
N PRO A 35 -6.02 -2.77 -6.92
CA PRO A 35 -7.13 -1.90 -7.28
C PRO A 35 -8.22 -1.88 -6.21
N ASN A 36 -9.17 -0.97 -6.36
CA ASN A 36 -10.36 -0.96 -5.51
C ASN A 36 -11.13 -2.27 -5.72
N GLY A 37 -11.62 -2.87 -4.62
CA GLY A 37 -12.27 -4.18 -4.66
C GLY A 37 -11.32 -5.39 -4.67
N ALA A 38 -10.00 -5.21 -4.68
CA ALA A 38 -9.03 -6.32 -4.66
C ALA A 38 -9.01 -7.17 -3.38
N GLY A 39 -9.74 -6.76 -2.32
CA GLY A 39 -9.79 -7.48 -1.05
C GLY A 39 -8.87 -6.92 0.05
N LYS A 40 -8.11 -5.84 -0.20
CA LYS A 40 -7.16 -5.24 0.76
C LYS A 40 -7.76 -4.93 2.12
N THR A 41 -8.83 -4.15 2.16
CA THR A 41 -9.56 -3.82 3.40
C THR A 41 -10.14 -5.06 4.08
N THR A 42 -10.55 -6.08 3.30
CA THR A 42 -11.04 -7.36 3.83
C THR A 42 -9.93 -8.12 4.56
N VAL A 43 -8.71 -8.16 4.00
CA VAL A 43 -7.54 -8.76 4.65
C VAL A 43 -7.28 -8.07 6.00
N VAL A 44 -7.17 -6.74 6.02
CA VAL A 44 -6.94 -5.99 7.26
C VAL A 44 -8.05 -6.23 8.28
N ARG A 45 -9.32 -6.21 7.88
CA ARG A 45 -10.44 -6.47 8.80
C ARG A 45 -10.40 -7.87 9.40
N MET A 46 -9.95 -8.89 8.66
CA MET A 46 -9.73 -10.24 9.21
C MET A 46 -8.59 -10.26 10.22
N LEU A 47 -7.44 -9.66 9.87
CA LEU A 47 -6.27 -9.60 10.75
C LEU A 47 -6.55 -8.79 12.03
N CYS A 48 -7.33 -7.71 11.95
CA CYS A 48 -7.78 -6.94 13.11
C CYS A 48 -8.92 -7.61 13.91
N CYS A 49 -9.32 -8.84 13.57
CA CYS A 49 -10.44 -9.56 14.20
C CYS A 49 -11.77 -8.77 14.18
N LEU A 50 -12.01 -7.97 13.13
CA LEU A 50 -13.26 -7.24 12.91
C LEU A 50 -14.28 -8.08 12.14
N ILE A 51 -13.82 -9.00 11.31
CA ILE A 51 -14.64 -10.00 10.61
C ILE A 51 -13.96 -11.37 10.68
N SER A 52 -14.75 -12.44 10.68
CA SER A 52 -14.23 -13.80 10.64
C SER A 52 -13.76 -14.18 9.25
N LYS A 53 -12.71 -15.01 9.17
CA LYS A 53 -12.30 -15.70 7.95
C LYS A 53 -13.30 -16.80 7.55
N THR A 54 -13.25 -17.25 6.31
CA THR A 54 -14.00 -18.43 5.84
C THR A 54 -13.14 -19.71 5.98
N SER A 55 -11.86 -19.64 5.60
CA SER A 55 -10.91 -20.77 5.73
C SER A 55 -9.46 -20.24 5.82
N GLY A 56 -8.50 -21.17 5.95
CA GLY A 56 -7.08 -20.83 6.15
C GLY A 56 -6.76 -20.46 7.60
N SER A 57 -5.61 -19.86 7.83
CA SER A 57 -5.16 -19.40 9.16
C SER A 57 -4.58 -17.99 9.09
N GLY A 58 -4.49 -17.33 10.26
CA GLY A 58 -3.82 -16.04 10.41
C GLY A 58 -3.39 -15.83 11.84
N LYS A 59 -2.20 -15.25 12.04
CA LYS A 59 -1.63 -14.95 13.34
C LYS A 59 -1.05 -13.54 13.37
N ILE A 60 -1.14 -12.90 14.54
CA ILE A 60 -0.43 -11.64 14.85
C ILE A 60 0.38 -11.89 16.12
N GLY A 61 1.70 -11.86 15.99
CA GLY A 61 2.59 -12.36 17.02
C GLY A 61 2.28 -13.84 17.32
N ASN A 62 2.01 -14.13 18.59
CA ASN A 62 1.67 -15.49 19.03
C ASN A 62 0.15 -15.77 19.06
N TYR A 63 -0.69 -14.83 18.58
CA TYR A 63 -2.14 -14.90 18.72
C TYR A 63 -2.82 -15.27 17.41
N ASP A 64 -3.77 -16.21 17.46
CA ASP A 64 -4.57 -16.66 16.32
C ASP A 64 -5.83 -15.79 16.15
N ILE A 65 -6.06 -15.26 14.95
CA ILE A 65 -7.22 -14.41 14.64
C ILE A 65 -8.57 -15.13 14.75
N SER A 66 -8.58 -16.46 14.84
CA SER A 66 -9.79 -17.28 14.92
C SER A 66 -10.20 -17.60 16.35
N ILE A 67 -9.30 -17.42 17.31
CA ILE A 67 -9.53 -17.72 18.72
C ILE A 67 -10.10 -16.46 19.39
N LYS A 68 -11.28 -16.60 20.02
CA LYS A 68 -11.99 -15.47 20.64
C LYS A 68 -11.17 -14.80 21.74
N GLU A 69 -10.51 -15.59 22.56
CA GLU A 69 -9.64 -15.12 23.65
C GLU A 69 -8.44 -14.35 23.12
N ASP A 70 -7.87 -14.77 22.00
CA ASP A 70 -6.75 -14.10 21.36
C ASP A 70 -7.16 -12.81 20.65
N SER A 71 -8.40 -12.71 20.18
CA SER A 71 -8.89 -11.50 19.53
C SER A 71 -8.81 -10.25 20.43
N LEU A 72 -9.01 -10.40 21.73
CA LEU A 72 -8.85 -9.31 22.70
C LEU A 72 -7.38 -8.95 22.90
N LYS A 73 -6.50 -9.95 22.92
CA LYS A 73 -5.04 -9.73 23.01
C LYS A 73 -4.51 -9.07 21.75
N ILE A 74 -4.95 -9.52 20.57
CA ILE A 74 -4.61 -8.89 19.28
C ILE A 74 -4.99 -7.41 19.29
N ARG A 75 -6.22 -7.06 19.69
CA ARG A 75 -6.67 -5.66 19.73
C ARG A 75 -5.84 -4.77 20.67
N LYS A 76 -5.22 -5.33 21.71
CA LYS A 76 -4.32 -4.59 22.61
C LYS A 76 -2.96 -4.28 21.98
N ILE A 77 -2.50 -5.12 21.05
CA ILE A 77 -1.18 -4.97 20.43
C ILE A 77 -1.22 -4.35 19.04
N ILE A 78 -2.42 -4.12 18.49
CA ILE A 78 -2.59 -3.49 17.17
C ILE A 78 -3.16 -2.08 17.27
N GLY A 79 -2.73 -1.20 16.37
CA GLY A 79 -3.41 0.06 16.03
C GLY A 79 -4.05 -0.05 14.66
N PHE A 80 -5.26 0.48 14.48
CA PHE A 80 -5.94 0.46 13.20
C PHE A 80 -6.41 1.85 12.78
N VAL A 81 -5.95 2.28 11.61
CA VAL A 81 -6.39 3.50 10.92
C VAL A 81 -7.22 3.07 9.72
N SER A 82 -8.52 3.30 9.79
CA SER A 82 -9.43 3.03 8.67
C SER A 82 -9.61 4.27 7.79
N ASP A 83 -10.15 4.08 6.60
CA ASP A 83 -10.61 5.14 5.70
C ASP A 83 -11.66 6.07 6.35
N ASN A 84 -12.48 5.51 7.24
CA ASN A 84 -13.37 6.29 8.10
C ASN A 84 -12.66 6.63 9.41
N VAL A 85 -12.32 7.90 9.60
CA VAL A 85 -11.51 8.37 10.73
C VAL A 85 -12.15 8.14 12.11
N GLY A 86 -13.48 8.04 12.23
CA GLY A 86 -14.20 7.65 13.45
C GLY A 86 -13.86 8.49 14.67
N LEU A 87 -13.68 9.81 14.54
CA LEU A 87 -13.42 10.75 15.61
C LEU A 87 -14.73 11.26 16.23
N SER A 88 -14.70 11.57 17.52
CA SER A 88 -15.79 12.30 18.18
C SER A 88 -15.65 13.79 17.86
N GLU A 89 -16.50 14.29 16.97
CA GLU A 89 -16.43 15.66 16.47
C GLU A 89 -16.66 16.74 17.55
N ASN A 90 -17.40 16.38 18.60
CA ASN A 90 -17.70 17.26 19.75
C ASN A 90 -16.62 17.24 20.84
N LEU A 91 -15.55 16.47 20.67
CA LEU A 91 -14.40 16.46 21.56
C LEU A 91 -13.25 17.21 20.93
N THR A 92 -12.38 17.78 21.78
CA THR A 92 -11.12 18.38 21.31
C THR A 92 -10.17 17.28 20.77
N ALA A 93 -9.11 17.69 20.08
CA ALA A 93 -8.09 16.74 19.65
C ALA A 93 -7.47 16.02 20.85
N TYR A 94 -7.19 16.73 21.94
CA TYR A 94 -6.67 16.18 23.17
C TYR A 94 -7.65 15.17 23.79
N ASP A 95 -8.92 15.53 23.96
CA ASP A 95 -9.92 14.69 24.59
C ASP A 95 -10.23 13.42 23.80
N ASN A 96 -10.20 13.50 22.44
CA ASN A 96 -10.28 12.32 21.60
C ASN A 96 -9.18 11.31 21.95
N LEU A 97 -7.93 11.75 22.09
CA LEU A 97 -6.81 10.87 22.39
C LEU A 97 -6.85 10.37 23.84
N ASP A 98 -7.18 11.23 24.82
CA ASP A 98 -7.25 10.86 26.23
C ASP A 98 -8.36 9.82 26.47
N PHE A 99 -9.51 9.98 25.81
CA PHE A 99 -10.61 9.01 25.88
C PHE A 99 -10.16 7.62 25.44
N PHE A 100 -9.53 7.52 24.25
CA PHE A 100 -9.06 6.24 23.74
C PHE A 100 -7.92 5.65 24.60
N ALA A 101 -6.99 6.46 25.08
CA ALA A 101 -5.92 6.00 25.95
C ALA A 101 -6.45 5.42 27.29
N ARG A 102 -7.53 6.00 27.83
CA ARG A 102 -8.23 5.45 29.02
C ARG A 102 -8.86 4.09 28.72
N MET A 103 -9.42 3.88 27.54
CA MET A 103 -9.98 2.58 27.14
C MET A 103 -8.94 1.45 27.10
N TYR A 104 -7.66 1.80 26.97
CA TYR A 104 -6.53 0.86 27.03
C TYR A 104 -5.86 0.80 28.41
N ASP A 105 -6.50 1.35 29.47
CA ASP A 105 -5.99 1.38 30.83
C ASP A 105 -4.61 2.04 31.00
N PHE A 106 -4.27 2.99 30.10
CA PHE A 106 -2.98 3.69 30.15
C PHE A 106 -2.91 4.64 31.36
N PRO A 107 -1.83 4.60 32.16
CA PRO A 107 -1.64 5.50 33.30
C PRO A 107 -1.65 6.98 32.86
N GLU A 108 -2.17 7.87 33.72
CA GLU A 108 -2.37 9.29 33.37
C GLU A 108 -1.09 9.98 32.91
N SER A 109 0.03 9.74 33.59
CA SER A 109 1.33 10.32 33.23
C SER A 109 1.78 9.92 31.81
N GLN A 110 1.62 8.63 31.48
CA GLN A 110 1.96 8.10 30.15
C GLN A 110 0.97 8.62 29.09
N ARG A 111 -0.34 8.71 29.41
CA ARG A 111 -1.32 9.28 28.48
C ARG A 111 -0.95 10.71 28.07
N LYS A 112 -0.66 11.59 29.03
CA LYS A 112 -0.28 12.98 28.78
C LYS A 112 0.95 13.05 27.89
N ALA A 113 1.98 12.27 28.19
CA ALA A 113 3.21 12.22 27.40
C ALA A 113 2.96 11.73 25.97
N ASN A 114 2.19 10.66 25.79
CA ASN A 114 1.89 10.11 24.46
C ASN A 114 1.01 11.06 23.63
N ILE A 115 0.01 11.69 24.25
CA ILE A 115 -0.84 12.67 23.55
C ILE A 115 0.02 13.83 23.04
N GLN A 116 0.89 14.38 23.88
CA GLN A 116 1.78 15.46 23.47
C GLN A 116 2.69 15.00 22.34
N ARG A 117 3.41 13.88 22.52
CA ARG A 117 4.33 13.33 21.52
C ARG A 117 3.68 13.15 20.15
N PHE A 118 2.52 12.47 20.08
CA PHE A 118 1.89 12.18 18.80
C PHE A 118 1.27 13.42 18.15
N LEU A 119 0.70 14.34 18.93
CA LEU A 119 0.19 15.60 18.38
C LEU A 119 1.32 16.49 17.86
N GLU A 120 2.46 16.56 18.55
CA GLU A 120 3.66 17.28 18.08
C GLU A 120 4.22 16.66 16.79
N MET A 121 4.40 15.33 16.76
CA MET A 121 4.91 14.62 15.59
C MET A 121 4.05 14.82 14.33
N LEU A 122 2.74 15.02 14.51
CA LEU A 122 1.76 15.21 13.43
C LEU A 122 1.41 16.68 13.18
N GLY A 123 2.06 17.62 13.92
CA GLY A 123 1.83 19.07 13.76
C GLY A 123 0.44 19.51 14.18
N LEU A 124 -0.13 18.89 15.23
CA LEU A 124 -1.45 19.21 15.78
C LEU A 124 -1.44 19.75 17.21
N TRP A 125 -0.27 19.87 17.84
CA TRP A 125 -0.18 20.27 19.25
C TRP A 125 -0.83 21.62 19.55
N ASP A 126 -0.63 22.62 18.68
CA ASP A 126 -1.23 23.95 18.82
C ASP A 126 -2.76 23.94 18.66
N LYS A 127 -3.30 22.88 18.07
CA LYS A 127 -4.73 22.67 17.90
C LYS A 127 -5.33 21.67 18.91
N ARG A 128 -4.57 21.26 19.92
CA ARG A 128 -5.00 20.23 20.89
C ARG A 128 -6.32 20.50 21.58
N ASN A 129 -6.62 21.79 21.83
CA ASN A 129 -7.85 22.22 22.51
C ASN A 129 -8.98 22.62 21.53
N VAL A 130 -8.80 22.41 20.22
CA VAL A 130 -9.80 22.71 19.20
C VAL A 130 -10.65 21.48 18.94
N LEU A 131 -11.96 21.66 18.74
CA LEU A 131 -12.91 20.57 18.45
C LEU A 131 -12.53 19.87 17.14
N ALA A 132 -12.48 18.53 17.17
CA ALA A 132 -12.12 17.72 16.02
C ALA A 132 -13.11 17.89 14.85
N GLY A 133 -14.37 18.25 15.11
CA GLY A 133 -15.36 18.53 14.09
C GLY A 133 -14.97 19.67 13.14
N THR A 134 -14.18 20.65 13.61
CA THR A 134 -13.72 21.81 12.83
C THR A 134 -12.43 21.55 12.03
N PHE A 135 -11.83 20.36 12.20
CA PHE A 135 -10.58 20.01 11.53
C PHE A 135 -10.77 19.80 10.02
N SER A 136 -9.79 20.20 9.23
CA SER A 136 -9.71 19.80 7.83
C SER A 136 -9.61 18.26 7.71
N LYS A 137 -9.88 17.71 6.53
CA LYS A 137 -9.76 16.26 6.28
C LYS A 137 -8.37 15.75 6.64
N GLY A 138 -7.31 16.46 6.26
CA GLY A 138 -5.93 16.09 6.59
C GLY A 138 -5.65 16.14 8.10
N MET A 139 -6.20 17.14 8.82
CA MET A 139 -6.08 17.21 10.27
C MET A 139 -6.84 16.08 10.97
N LYS A 140 -8.06 15.72 10.50
CA LYS A 140 -8.82 14.58 11.00
C LYS A 140 -8.06 13.27 10.79
N GLN A 141 -7.46 13.08 9.63
CA GLN A 141 -6.64 11.89 9.34
C GLN A 141 -5.42 11.80 10.26
N LYS A 142 -4.68 12.88 10.44
CA LYS A 142 -3.55 12.94 11.36
C LYS A 142 -3.98 12.62 12.80
N LEU A 143 -5.11 13.14 13.25
CA LEU A 143 -5.64 12.83 14.58
C LEU A 143 -6.09 11.36 14.71
N ALA A 144 -6.68 10.76 13.67
CA ALA A 144 -7.02 9.34 13.64
C ALA A 144 -5.78 8.44 13.72
N ILE A 145 -4.69 8.83 13.07
CA ILE A 145 -3.39 8.15 13.18
C ILE A 145 -2.86 8.25 14.62
N ALA A 146 -2.85 9.45 15.22
CA ALA A 146 -2.45 9.61 16.63
C ALA A 146 -3.27 8.73 17.58
N ARG A 147 -4.59 8.66 17.36
CA ARG A 147 -5.50 7.81 18.15
C ARG A 147 -5.15 6.32 18.05
N ALA A 148 -4.86 5.84 16.84
CA ALA A 148 -4.50 4.43 16.64
C ALA A 148 -3.19 4.04 17.32
N LEU A 149 -2.34 5.01 17.65
CA LEU A 149 -1.03 4.82 18.26
C LEU A 149 -0.97 5.11 19.76
N ILE A 150 -2.03 5.69 20.32
CA ILE A 150 -2.02 6.24 21.68
C ILE A 150 -1.65 5.22 22.76
N HIS A 151 -1.95 3.93 22.52
CA HIS A 151 -1.64 2.81 23.40
C HIS A 151 -0.34 2.08 23.03
N GLU A 152 0.48 2.69 22.17
CA GLU A 152 1.79 2.17 21.71
C GLU A 152 1.75 0.74 21.13
N PRO A 153 0.92 0.47 20.13
CA PRO A 153 0.78 -0.85 19.55
C PRO A 153 2.09 -1.37 18.96
N GLN A 154 2.21 -2.69 18.85
CA GLN A 154 3.34 -3.35 18.20
C GLN A 154 3.16 -3.38 16.68
N VAL A 155 1.91 -3.56 16.23
CA VAL A 155 1.54 -3.61 14.80
C VAL A 155 0.54 -2.50 14.49
N ILE A 156 0.75 -1.82 13.37
CA ILE A 156 -0.11 -0.72 12.92
C ILE A 156 -0.66 -1.06 11.55
N PHE A 157 -1.98 -1.21 11.47
CA PHE A 157 -2.68 -1.35 10.20
C PHE A 157 -3.17 0.02 9.72
N MET A 158 -2.85 0.39 8.50
CA MET A 158 -3.27 1.64 7.87
C MET A 158 -3.96 1.36 6.54
N ASP A 159 -5.23 1.73 6.43
CA ASP A 159 -6.01 1.59 5.20
C ASP A 159 -6.07 2.94 4.48
N GLU A 160 -5.33 3.06 3.36
CA GLU A 160 -5.24 4.26 2.52
C GLU A 160 -4.93 5.55 3.31
N PRO A 161 -3.86 5.61 4.14
CA PRO A 161 -3.66 6.69 5.12
C PRO A 161 -3.42 8.07 4.51
N THR A 162 -3.03 8.16 3.25
CA THR A 162 -2.77 9.42 2.53
C THR A 162 -3.82 9.72 1.46
N ALA A 163 -4.81 8.83 1.28
CA ALA A 163 -5.82 8.99 0.25
C ALA A 163 -6.64 10.29 0.43
N ASN A 164 -6.79 11.01 -0.68
CA ASN A 164 -7.54 12.26 -0.71
C ASN A 164 -7.04 13.37 0.25
N LEU A 165 -5.78 13.33 0.66
CA LEU A 165 -5.10 14.39 1.39
C LEU A 165 -4.40 15.34 0.40
N ASP A 166 -4.22 16.58 0.83
CA ASP A 166 -3.34 17.50 0.13
C ASP A 166 -1.87 17.02 0.19
N PRO A 167 -0.99 17.52 -0.68
CA PRO A 167 0.41 17.10 -0.73
C PRO A 167 1.18 17.29 0.58
N GLU A 168 0.89 18.35 1.33
CA GLU A 168 1.57 18.66 2.60
C GLU A 168 1.13 17.70 3.70
N ALA A 169 -0.17 17.45 3.84
CA ALA A 169 -0.70 16.47 4.78
C ALA A 169 -0.20 15.07 4.46
N SER A 170 -0.20 14.67 3.17
CA SER A 170 0.33 13.38 2.71
C SER A 170 1.82 13.23 3.03
N LYS A 171 2.63 14.28 2.84
CA LYS A 171 4.05 14.29 3.22
C LYS A 171 4.21 14.10 4.73
N THR A 172 3.44 14.85 5.54
CA THR A 172 3.49 14.74 7.01
C THR A 172 3.21 13.29 7.46
N VAL A 173 2.18 12.65 6.89
CA VAL A 173 1.83 11.25 7.20
C VAL A 173 2.96 10.29 6.78
N ARG A 174 3.53 10.44 5.59
CA ARG A 174 4.67 9.60 5.15
C ARG A 174 5.89 9.76 6.06
N ASP A 175 6.27 11.00 6.37
CA ASP A 175 7.40 11.28 7.27
C ASP A 175 7.17 10.68 8.66
N PHE A 176 5.91 10.69 9.13
CA PHE A 176 5.51 10.06 10.37
C PHE A 176 5.65 8.53 10.32
N ILE A 177 5.19 7.87 9.23
CA ILE A 177 5.37 6.42 9.02
C ILE A 177 6.87 6.05 9.04
N LEU A 178 7.71 6.85 8.38
CA LEU A 178 9.16 6.64 8.38
C LEU A 178 9.80 6.81 9.77
N LYS A 179 9.26 7.66 10.64
CA LYS A 179 9.68 7.76 12.04
C LYS A 179 9.31 6.50 12.83
N LEU A 180 8.08 6.00 12.66
CA LEU A 180 7.64 4.76 13.30
C LEU A 180 8.46 3.55 12.85
N LYS A 181 8.85 3.50 11.58
CA LYS A 181 9.77 2.50 11.05
C LYS A 181 11.13 2.54 11.77
N LYS A 182 11.69 3.73 12.01
CA LYS A 182 12.93 3.87 12.81
C LYS A 182 12.76 3.39 14.25
N GLU A 183 11.57 3.50 14.80
CA GLU A 183 11.21 2.98 16.12
C GLU A 183 10.93 1.47 16.13
N LYS A 184 11.17 0.77 15.01
CA LYS A 184 10.95 -0.68 14.84
C LYS A 184 9.49 -1.12 15.02
N LYS A 185 8.53 -0.24 14.73
CA LYS A 185 7.12 -0.61 14.68
C LYS A 185 6.84 -1.38 13.38
N THR A 186 6.08 -2.47 13.49
CA THR A 186 5.59 -3.22 12.31
C THR A 186 4.39 -2.47 11.73
N ILE A 187 4.41 -2.18 10.43
CA ILE A 187 3.36 -1.41 9.77
C ILE A 187 2.84 -2.20 8.57
N PHE A 188 1.53 -2.43 8.55
CA PHE A 188 0.83 -3.03 7.42
C PHE A 188 0.00 -1.96 6.72
N LEU A 189 0.42 -1.58 5.53
CA LEU A 189 -0.15 -0.47 4.76
C LEU A 189 -0.95 -0.99 3.58
N ASN A 190 -2.24 -0.67 3.51
CA ASN A 190 -3.01 -0.81 2.27
C ASN A 190 -2.90 0.47 1.47
N THR A 191 -2.58 0.36 0.19
CA THR A 191 -2.63 1.48 -0.75
C THR A 191 -2.88 0.99 -2.17
N HIS A 192 -3.39 1.84 -3.03
CA HIS A 192 -3.44 1.64 -4.48
C HIS A 192 -2.36 2.47 -5.20
N ASN A 193 -1.57 3.24 -4.43
CA ASN A 193 -0.54 4.13 -4.96
C ASN A 193 0.84 3.46 -4.87
N LEU A 194 1.38 3.08 -6.03
CA LEU A 194 2.70 2.43 -6.13
C LEU A 194 3.82 3.35 -5.69
N ASP A 195 3.76 4.66 -6.05
CA ASP A 195 4.80 5.64 -5.68
C ASP A 195 4.91 5.81 -4.15
N GLU A 196 3.77 5.72 -3.46
CA GLU A 196 3.76 5.75 -1.99
C GLU A 196 4.43 4.52 -1.41
N ALA A 197 4.04 3.33 -1.90
CA ALA A 197 4.62 2.07 -1.45
C ALA A 197 6.13 2.01 -1.71
N GLN A 198 6.60 2.50 -2.85
CA GLN A 198 8.03 2.58 -3.17
C GLN A 198 8.83 3.44 -2.19
N ARG A 199 8.22 4.50 -1.66
CA ARG A 199 8.90 5.44 -0.76
C ARG A 199 8.99 4.96 0.68
N ILE A 200 8.07 4.12 1.14
CA ILE A 200 7.93 3.80 2.57
C ILE A 200 7.98 2.31 2.89
N CYS A 201 7.59 1.42 1.98
CA CYS A 201 7.54 -0.01 2.25
C CYS A 201 8.88 -0.71 2.03
N ASP A 202 9.17 -1.70 2.86
CA ASP A 202 10.30 -2.63 2.69
C ASP A 202 9.96 -3.73 1.71
N LYS A 203 8.76 -4.31 1.85
CA LYS A 203 8.16 -5.28 0.95
C LYS A 203 6.75 -4.87 0.55
N VAL A 204 6.33 -5.35 -0.60
CA VAL A 204 5.01 -5.10 -1.16
C VAL A 204 4.44 -6.39 -1.71
N ALA A 205 3.15 -6.65 -1.44
CA ALA A 205 2.37 -7.69 -2.09
C ALA A 205 1.32 -7.07 -3.01
N ILE A 206 1.18 -7.59 -4.21
CA ILE A 206 0.13 -7.20 -5.15
C ILE A 206 -1.03 -8.18 -5.02
N LEU A 207 -2.19 -7.65 -4.62
CA LEU A 207 -3.43 -8.40 -4.41
C LEU A 207 -4.46 -8.07 -5.50
N ASN A 208 -5.11 -9.11 -6.01
CA ASN A 208 -6.34 -8.99 -6.80
C ASN A 208 -7.17 -10.26 -6.52
N SER A 209 -7.95 -10.21 -5.44
CA SER A 209 -8.60 -11.31 -4.73
C SER A 209 -7.61 -12.39 -4.26
N SER A 210 -6.60 -12.74 -5.02
CA SER A 210 -5.47 -13.61 -4.65
C SER A 210 -4.14 -12.88 -4.77
N LEU A 211 -3.11 -13.40 -4.13
CA LEU A 211 -1.75 -12.87 -4.21
C LEU A 211 -1.23 -13.05 -5.64
N ARG A 212 -0.77 -11.95 -6.27
CA ARG A 212 -0.22 -11.95 -7.64
C ARG A 212 1.30 -11.92 -7.65
N ALA A 213 1.89 -11.13 -6.76
CA ALA A 213 3.33 -11.01 -6.63
C ALA A 213 3.66 -10.50 -5.20
N ILE A 214 4.86 -10.80 -4.73
CA ILE A 214 5.41 -10.28 -3.49
C ILE A 214 6.92 -10.08 -3.68
N GLY A 215 7.44 -8.97 -3.18
CA GLY A 215 8.87 -8.64 -3.27
C GLY A 215 9.14 -7.22 -2.77
N THR A 216 10.38 -6.78 -2.89
CA THR A 216 10.70 -5.36 -2.68
C THR A 216 10.03 -4.51 -3.77
N PRO A 217 9.74 -3.22 -3.51
CA PRO A 217 9.20 -2.33 -4.54
C PRO A 217 10.02 -2.34 -5.83
N GLN A 218 11.36 -2.36 -5.72
CA GLN A 218 12.27 -2.38 -6.87
C GLN A 218 12.21 -3.69 -7.68
N GLU A 219 12.04 -4.84 -7.01
CA GLU A 219 11.85 -6.13 -7.69
C GLU A 219 10.52 -6.16 -8.45
N LEU A 220 9.45 -5.67 -7.80
CA LEU A 220 8.12 -5.62 -8.42
C LEU A 220 8.07 -4.63 -9.59
N GLU A 221 8.72 -3.49 -9.48
CA GLU A 221 8.83 -2.53 -10.58
C GLU A 221 9.50 -3.16 -11.79
N LYS A 222 10.62 -3.88 -11.60
CA LYS A 222 11.30 -4.62 -12.67
C LYS A 222 10.44 -5.73 -13.27
N SER A 223 9.59 -6.38 -12.45
CA SER A 223 8.72 -7.47 -12.91
C SER A 223 7.45 -6.99 -13.63
N VAL A 224 6.92 -5.82 -13.22
CA VAL A 224 5.71 -5.22 -13.81
C VAL A 224 6.04 -4.29 -14.97
N SER A 225 7.12 -3.56 -14.86
CA SER A 225 7.74 -2.80 -15.94
C SER A 225 8.72 -3.72 -16.64
N GLY A 226 8.27 -4.75 -17.35
CA GLY A 226 9.14 -5.36 -18.34
C GLY A 226 9.83 -4.20 -19.05
N ARG A 227 11.19 -4.21 -19.12
CA ARG A 227 11.94 -3.15 -19.80
C ARG A 227 11.19 -2.79 -21.07
N LYS A 228 10.87 -1.51 -21.25
CA LYS A 228 10.23 -1.05 -22.48
C LYS A 228 11.29 -0.57 -23.43
N THR A 229 11.27 -1.07 -24.62
CA THR A 229 12.04 -0.47 -25.70
C THR A 229 11.16 0.54 -26.43
N ILE A 230 11.69 1.74 -26.58
CA ILE A 230 11.09 2.85 -27.32
C ILE A 230 11.95 3.07 -28.55
N ILE A 231 11.40 2.78 -29.74
CA ILE A 231 12.08 3.00 -31.03
C ILE A 231 11.48 4.25 -31.66
N GLY A 232 12.31 5.28 -31.83
CA GLY A 232 12.00 6.45 -32.64
C GLY A 232 12.29 6.18 -34.11
N LEU A 233 11.30 6.44 -34.96
CA LEU A 233 11.41 6.35 -36.43
C LEU A 233 11.59 7.73 -37.04
N GLU A 234 12.20 7.81 -38.20
CA GLU A 234 12.31 9.07 -38.99
C GLU A 234 10.94 9.53 -39.51
N GLN A 235 10.08 8.57 -39.86
CA GLN A 235 8.70 8.78 -40.33
C GLN A 235 7.75 7.88 -39.59
N GLN A 236 6.47 8.21 -39.64
CA GLN A 236 5.43 7.39 -39.01
C GLN A 236 5.44 5.97 -39.61
N ALA A 237 5.30 4.97 -38.72
CA ALA A 237 5.25 3.57 -39.14
C ALA A 237 4.11 3.33 -40.13
N ASN A 238 4.40 2.87 -41.29
CA ASN A 238 3.42 2.49 -42.32
C ASN A 238 2.84 1.10 -42.02
N ASP A 239 1.79 0.72 -42.74
CA ASP A 239 1.08 -0.55 -42.54
C ASP A 239 2.01 -1.77 -42.72
N VAL A 240 3.03 -1.69 -43.55
CA VAL A 240 4.00 -2.78 -43.78
C VAL A 240 4.86 -2.98 -42.54
N VAL A 241 5.39 -1.90 -41.97
CA VAL A 241 6.16 -1.91 -40.72
C VAL A 241 5.30 -2.42 -39.54
N LEU A 242 4.06 -1.92 -39.40
CA LEU A 242 3.16 -2.35 -38.35
C LEU A 242 2.80 -3.85 -38.46
N LYS A 243 2.61 -4.34 -39.68
CA LYS A 243 2.35 -5.76 -39.93
C LYS A 243 3.55 -6.64 -39.60
N ALA A 244 4.75 -6.20 -39.93
CA ALA A 244 6.00 -6.88 -39.57
C ALA A 244 6.18 -6.97 -38.06
N LEU A 245 5.92 -5.88 -37.34
CA LEU A 245 6.01 -5.85 -35.89
C LEU A 245 4.96 -6.75 -35.19
N LYS A 246 3.73 -6.80 -35.69
CA LYS A 246 2.68 -7.71 -35.16
C LYS A 246 3.06 -9.18 -35.32
N ASN A 247 3.79 -9.55 -36.37
CA ASN A 247 4.23 -10.91 -36.59
C ASN A 247 5.30 -11.39 -35.59
N LEU A 248 5.98 -10.46 -34.91
CA LEU A 248 6.96 -10.77 -33.86
C LEU A 248 6.34 -11.06 -32.48
N ALA A 249 4.99 -11.05 -32.37
CA ALA A 249 4.25 -11.31 -31.12
C ALA A 249 4.76 -10.52 -29.91
N LEU A 250 5.16 -9.25 -30.13
CA LEU A 250 5.69 -8.38 -29.09
C LEU A 250 4.65 -8.07 -28.01
N LYS A 251 5.05 -8.13 -26.74
CA LYS A 251 4.18 -7.80 -25.62
C LYS A 251 3.98 -6.27 -25.54
N ASN A 252 2.75 -5.85 -25.31
CA ASN A 252 2.37 -4.43 -25.12
C ASN A 252 2.82 -3.51 -26.26
N LEU A 253 2.78 -3.99 -27.51
CA LEU A 253 3.13 -3.18 -28.67
C LEU A 253 2.17 -2.01 -28.83
N SER A 254 2.69 -0.80 -28.83
CA SER A 254 1.97 0.44 -29.15
C SER A 254 2.71 1.26 -30.17
N ASN A 255 1.97 2.07 -30.93
CA ASN A 255 2.52 2.98 -31.92
C ASN A 255 1.84 4.35 -31.79
N GLU A 256 2.62 5.37 -31.48
CA GLU A 256 2.16 6.75 -31.33
C GLU A 256 3.05 7.67 -32.18
N GLY A 257 2.49 8.22 -33.25
CA GLY A 257 3.24 9.05 -34.21
C GLY A 257 4.45 8.31 -34.78
N ASN A 258 5.63 8.85 -34.58
CA ASN A 258 6.91 8.27 -35.05
C ASN A 258 7.56 7.32 -34.01
N THR A 259 6.82 6.90 -32.98
CA THR A 259 7.40 6.12 -31.90
C THR A 259 6.69 4.77 -31.77
N VAL A 260 7.47 3.71 -31.72
CA VAL A 260 7.03 2.33 -31.46
C VAL A 260 7.53 1.93 -30.07
N THR A 261 6.62 1.47 -29.22
CA THR A 261 6.95 1.03 -27.85
C THR A 261 6.49 -0.41 -27.66
N PHE A 262 7.32 -1.24 -27.04
CA PHE A 262 6.99 -2.62 -26.68
C PHE A 262 7.75 -3.06 -25.44
N SER A 263 7.24 -4.07 -24.72
CA SER A 263 7.90 -4.63 -23.55
C SER A 263 8.91 -5.69 -23.94
N VAL A 264 10.07 -5.68 -23.26
CA VAL A 264 11.17 -6.64 -23.48
C VAL A 264 11.63 -7.23 -22.14
N GLU A 265 12.05 -8.48 -22.14
CA GLU A 265 12.69 -9.13 -21.00
C GLU A 265 14.22 -9.00 -21.09
N ASP A 266 14.78 -9.19 -22.27
CA ASP A 266 16.21 -9.05 -22.58
C ASP A 266 16.41 -8.11 -23.79
N PRO A 267 16.63 -6.79 -23.56
CA PRO A 267 16.78 -5.82 -24.63
C PRO A 267 17.88 -6.15 -25.63
N ASP A 268 19.00 -6.75 -25.19
CA ASP A 268 20.14 -7.07 -26.02
C ASP A 268 19.82 -8.17 -27.04
N LYS A 269 18.93 -9.09 -26.70
CA LYS A 269 18.47 -10.17 -27.56
C LYS A 269 17.22 -9.80 -28.38
N GLU A 270 16.29 -9.07 -27.76
CA GLU A 270 14.96 -8.85 -28.34
C GLU A 270 14.89 -7.62 -29.22
N ASN A 271 15.72 -6.58 -29.03
CA ASN A 271 15.70 -5.39 -29.82
C ASN A 271 16.24 -5.63 -31.24
N SER A 272 17.26 -6.46 -31.40
CA SER A 272 17.91 -6.71 -32.71
C SER A 272 16.94 -7.27 -33.78
N PRO A 273 16.12 -8.30 -33.48
CA PRO A 273 15.10 -8.78 -34.42
C PRO A 273 14.04 -7.75 -34.77
N VAL A 274 13.66 -6.90 -33.83
CA VAL A 274 12.64 -5.85 -34.03
C VAL A 274 13.17 -4.77 -34.96
N VAL A 275 14.40 -4.30 -34.73
CA VAL A 275 15.07 -3.34 -35.60
C VAL A 275 15.23 -3.91 -37.01
N ALA A 276 15.67 -5.16 -37.14
CA ALA A 276 15.79 -5.83 -38.43
C ALA A 276 14.45 -5.88 -39.18
N ALA A 277 13.37 -6.21 -38.49
CA ALA A 277 12.03 -6.26 -39.10
C ALA A 277 11.55 -4.88 -39.56
N ILE A 278 11.81 -3.81 -38.78
CA ILE A 278 11.48 -2.44 -39.18
C ILE A 278 12.23 -2.06 -40.44
N VAL A 279 13.56 -2.29 -40.49
CA VAL A 279 14.41 -1.93 -41.62
C VAL A 279 14.05 -2.73 -42.90
N GLN A 280 13.79 -4.04 -42.76
CA GLN A 280 13.35 -4.89 -43.87
C GLN A 280 11.97 -4.48 -44.40
N ALA A 281 11.12 -3.93 -43.56
CA ALA A 281 9.81 -3.38 -43.97
C ALA A 281 9.90 -1.95 -44.55
N GLY A 282 11.12 -1.41 -44.77
CA GLY A 282 11.34 -0.08 -45.33
C GLY A 282 11.24 1.06 -44.31
N GLY A 283 11.24 0.77 -43.01
CA GLY A 283 11.28 1.79 -41.98
C GLY A 283 12.69 2.22 -41.61
N HIS A 284 12.88 3.49 -41.25
CA HIS A 284 14.16 4.04 -40.79
C HIS A 284 14.15 4.32 -39.29
N VAL A 285 15.05 3.65 -38.57
CA VAL A 285 15.19 3.82 -37.12
C VAL A 285 16.08 5.02 -36.81
N LYS A 286 15.59 5.97 -36.03
CA LYS A 286 16.29 7.18 -35.60
C LYS A 286 16.95 7.00 -34.23
N SER A 287 16.28 6.34 -33.29
CA SER A 287 16.79 6.13 -31.96
C SER A 287 16.21 4.87 -31.33
N ILE A 288 16.95 4.28 -30.40
CA ILE A 288 16.49 3.15 -29.56
C ILE A 288 16.82 3.52 -28.11
N ASN A 289 15.80 3.55 -27.26
CA ASN A 289 15.94 3.80 -25.84
C ASN A 289 15.29 2.64 -25.07
N VAL A 290 15.98 2.14 -24.05
CA VAL A 290 15.43 1.17 -23.11
C VAL A 290 15.12 1.90 -21.82
N VAL A 291 13.87 1.79 -21.37
CA VAL A 291 13.35 2.48 -20.18
C VAL A 291 12.81 1.45 -19.19
#